data_3a375975747e4247c52c863122a0eb96
#
_entry.id   3a375975747e4247c52c863122a0eb96
#
_cell.length_a   1.000
_cell.length_b   1.000
_cell.length_c   1.000
_cell.angle_alpha   90.00
_cell.angle_beta   90.00
_cell.angle_gamma   90.00
#
_symmetry.space_group_name_H-M   'P 1'
#
loop_
_entity.id
_entity.type
_entity.pdbx_description
1 polymer ?
#
loop_
_entity_poly.entity_id
_entity_poly.type
_entity_poly.pdbx_seq_one_letter_code
_entity_poly.pdbx_strand_id
1 'polypeptide(L)'
;MEKKKFYIDEEGVIEVTPFFDKQVNKNQEYIELTFEEWQEKLSTSTYGFKKVYKDGEIIEVEDENIRNSEEYMEIQKLIEIQCCKDYLASTDYVISKLNESKIESEEGYQNLKEKYQETLVKRAEARKRINELGG
;
A
#
# COMPACT_ATOMS: atom_id res chain seq x y z
N MET A 1 8.12 -27.10 22.25
CA MET A 1 8.15 -26.61 20.86
C MET A 1 9.55 -26.19 20.48
N GLU A 2 9.96 -26.61 19.31
CA GLU A 2 11.29 -26.27 18.80
C GLU A 2 11.35 -24.80 18.40
N LYS A 3 12.37 -24.09 18.86
CA LYS A 3 12.64 -22.71 18.48
C LYS A 3 13.79 -22.68 17.50
N LYS A 4 13.70 -21.77 16.51
CA LYS A 4 14.77 -21.54 15.56
C LYS A 4 15.35 -20.16 15.77
N LYS A 5 16.62 -20.00 15.41
CA LYS A 5 17.35 -18.73 15.53
C LYS A 5 17.12 -17.88 14.29
N PHE A 6 16.77 -16.62 14.52
CA PHE A 6 16.60 -15.60 13.47
C PHE A 6 17.63 -14.51 13.73
N TYR A 7 18.61 -14.40 12.86
CA TYR A 7 19.73 -13.50 13.02
C TYR A 7 19.35 -12.07 12.67
N ILE A 8 19.92 -11.15 13.41
CA ILE A 8 19.67 -9.71 13.28
C ILE A 8 20.95 -9.07 12.75
N ASP A 9 20.87 -8.28 11.69
CA ASP A 9 22.03 -7.59 11.15
C ASP A 9 22.36 -6.30 11.92
N GLU A 10 23.39 -5.59 11.49
CA GLU A 10 23.84 -4.35 12.15
C GLU A 10 22.79 -3.25 12.15
N GLU A 11 21.89 -3.27 11.18
CA GLU A 11 20.81 -2.29 11.06
C GLU A 11 19.55 -2.72 11.82
N GLY A 12 19.58 -3.88 12.48
CA GLY A 12 18.43 -4.43 13.20
C GLY A 12 17.47 -5.22 12.33
N VAL A 13 17.78 -5.44 11.06
CA VAL A 13 16.94 -6.21 10.15
C VAL A 13 17.01 -7.69 10.49
N ILE A 14 15.84 -8.31 10.60
CA ILE A 14 15.71 -9.74 10.95
C ILE A 14 15.65 -10.56 9.68
N GLU A 15 16.41 -11.66 9.68
CA GLU A 15 16.32 -12.66 8.62
C GLU A 15 14.97 -13.39 8.75
N VAL A 16 14.12 -13.29 7.71
CA VAL A 16 12.76 -13.83 7.76
C VAL A 16 12.69 -15.33 7.48
N THR A 17 13.73 -15.90 6.87
CA THR A 17 13.80 -17.34 6.60
C THR A 17 15.05 -17.92 7.25
N PRO A 18 14.90 -18.96 8.08
CA PRO A 18 16.06 -19.64 8.66
C PRO A 18 16.77 -20.44 7.57
N PHE A 19 17.95 -19.99 7.15
CA PHE A 19 18.77 -20.70 6.18
C PHE A 19 19.73 -21.63 6.91
N PHE A 20 19.80 -22.84 6.43
CA PHE A 20 20.54 -23.88 7.09
C PHE A 20 22.07 -23.79 6.89
N ASP A 21 22.51 -23.14 5.80
CA ASP A 21 23.90 -23.17 5.38
C ASP A 21 24.62 -21.80 5.35
N LYS A 22 24.00 -20.76 5.92
CA LYS A 22 24.70 -19.47 6.01
C LYS A 22 25.73 -19.48 7.09
N GLN A 23 26.94 -19.08 6.73
CA GLN A 23 27.97 -18.80 7.71
C GLN A 23 27.57 -17.51 8.41
N VAL A 24 27.15 -17.63 9.66
CA VAL A 24 26.85 -16.49 10.51
C VAL A 24 28.03 -16.20 11.39
N ASN A 25 28.27 -14.92 11.62
CA ASN A 25 29.26 -14.47 12.57
C ASN A 25 28.83 -14.96 13.97
N LYS A 26 29.74 -15.59 14.71
CA LYS A 26 29.44 -16.11 16.05
C LYS A 26 28.99 -15.04 17.03
N ASN A 27 29.27 -13.76 16.75
CA ASN A 27 28.90 -12.63 17.59
C ASN A 27 27.62 -11.93 17.10
N GLN A 28 26.97 -12.46 16.09
CA GLN A 28 25.76 -11.85 15.56
C GLN A 28 24.59 -12.09 16.51
N GLU A 29 23.83 -11.04 16.76
CA GLU A 29 22.62 -11.13 17.57
C GLU A 29 21.57 -11.96 16.86
N TYR A 30 20.78 -12.65 17.66
CA TYR A 30 19.65 -13.43 17.15
C TYR A 30 18.52 -13.42 18.16
N ILE A 31 17.33 -13.74 17.67
CA ILE A 31 16.14 -14.03 18.51
C ILE A 31 15.70 -15.44 18.21
N GLU A 32 15.09 -16.09 19.19
CA GLU A 32 14.56 -17.43 19.02
C GLU A 32 13.03 -17.38 18.96
N LEU A 33 12.46 -17.97 17.92
CA LEU A 33 11.02 -18.00 17.71
C LEU A 33 10.55 -19.42 17.43
N THR A 34 9.36 -19.74 17.92
CA THR A 34 8.65 -20.94 17.51
C THR A 34 8.09 -20.75 16.12
N PHE A 35 7.66 -21.84 15.46
CA PHE A 35 7.01 -21.74 14.15
C PHE A 35 5.77 -20.84 14.19
N GLU A 36 4.98 -20.94 15.24
CA GLU A 36 3.78 -20.12 15.41
C GLU A 36 4.10 -18.63 15.54
N GLU A 37 5.13 -18.29 16.33
CA GLU A 37 5.60 -16.92 16.48
C GLU A 37 6.15 -16.36 15.16
N TRP A 38 6.90 -17.17 14.43
CA TRP A 38 7.39 -16.79 13.11
C TRP A 38 6.24 -16.52 12.14
N GLN A 39 5.25 -17.40 12.12
CA GLN A 39 4.09 -17.26 11.25
C GLN A 39 3.32 -15.97 11.54
N GLU A 40 3.15 -15.65 12.80
CA GLU A 40 2.44 -14.44 13.21
C GLU A 40 3.23 -13.16 12.95
N LYS A 41 4.53 -13.16 13.24
CA LYS A 41 5.34 -11.93 13.28
C LYS A 41 6.20 -11.68 12.04
N LEU A 42 6.65 -12.71 11.36
CA LEU A 42 7.63 -12.60 10.27
C LEU A 42 7.19 -13.13 8.92
N SER A 43 6.20 -14.02 8.87
CA SER A 43 5.81 -14.66 7.61
C SER A 43 5.06 -13.73 6.65
N THR A 44 4.46 -12.66 7.18
CA THR A 44 3.72 -11.70 6.37
C THR A 44 4.40 -10.33 6.45
N SER A 45 4.64 -9.73 5.29
CA SER A 45 5.16 -8.38 5.20
C SER A 45 4.49 -7.66 4.05
N THR A 46 4.31 -6.35 4.20
CA THR A 46 3.79 -5.50 3.14
C THR A 46 4.93 -5.18 2.17
N TYR A 47 4.65 -5.21 0.87
CA TYR A 47 5.63 -4.86 -0.13
C TYR A 47 6.16 -3.43 0.08
N GLY A 48 7.46 -3.29 0.10
CA GLY A 48 8.12 -2.01 0.40
C GLY A 48 8.45 -1.80 1.88
N PHE A 49 8.21 -2.83 2.71
CA PHE A 49 8.51 -2.82 4.15
C PHE A 49 9.41 -3.98 4.53
N LYS A 50 10.10 -3.84 5.64
CA LYS A 50 10.97 -4.89 6.19
C LYS A 50 10.72 -5.02 7.69
N LYS A 51 11.07 -6.17 8.23
CA LYS A 51 10.95 -6.43 9.67
C LYS A 51 12.27 -6.12 10.36
N VAL A 52 12.19 -5.36 11.44
CA VAL A 52 13.36 -5.04 12.27
C VAL A 52 13.06 -5.37 13.73
N TYR A 53 14.12 -5.65 14.48
CA TYR A 53 14.05 -5.88 15.93
C TYR A 53 14.50 -4.60 16.63
N LYS A 54 13.60 -4.03 17.42
CA LYS A 54 13.87 -2.78 18.14
C LYS A 54 13.19 -2.81 19.50
N ASP A 55 13.98 -2.51 20.54
CA ASP A 55 13.48 -2.42 21.91
C ASP A 55 12.71 -3.67 22.38
N GLY A 56 13.18 -4.85 21.98
CA GLY A 56 12.57 -6.12 22.36
C GLY A 56 11.36 -6.52 21.52
N GLU A 57 11.02 -5.75 20.50
CA GLU A 57 9.85 -6.01 19.66
C GLU A 57 10.22 -6.08 18.17
N ILE A 58 9.46 -6.90 17.45
CA ILE A 58 9.56 -6.98 15.98
C ILE A 58 8.58 -5.98 15.41
N ILE A 59 9.09 -4.99 14.67
CA ILE A 59 8.26 -3.97 14.03
C ILE A 59 8.49 -3.97 12.53
N GLU A 60 7.51 -3.46 11.79
CA GLU A 60 7.61 -3.29 10.34
C GLU A 60 7.96 -1.84 10.03
N VAL A 61 9.03 -1.64 9.25
CA VAL A 61 9.48 -0.31 8.84
C VAL A 61 9.62 -0.25 7.33
N GLU A 62 9.62 0.96 6.77
CA GLU A 62 9.81 1.15 5.34
C GLU A 62 11.18 0.65 4.89
N ASP A 63 11.21 -0.09 3.79
CA ASP A 63 12.44 -0.54 3.15
C ASP A 63 12.78 0.43 2.02
N GLU A 64 13.69 1.36 2.28
CA GLU A 64 14.08 2.39 1.33
C GLU A 64 14.66 1.82 0.03
N ASN A 65 15.40 0.72 0.12
CA ASN A 65 15.99 0.09 -1.06
C ASN A 65 14.91 -0.41 -2.02
N ILE A 66 13.84 -1.00 -1.50
CA ILE A 66 12.70 -1.45 -2.31
C ILE A 66 11.88 -0.25 -2.78
N ARG A 67 11.56 0.68 -1.87
CA ARG A 67 10.69 1.82 -2.17
C ARG A 67 11.31 2.80 -3.17
N ASN A 68 12.63 2.86 -3.24
CA ASN A 68 13.35 3.68 -4.21
C ASN A 68 13.64 2.95 -5.52
N SER A 69 13.29 1.67 -5.64
CA SER A 69 13.48 0.92 -6.88
C SER A 69 12.50 1.39 -7.96
N GLU A 70 12.92 1.34 -9.21
CA GLU A 70 12.08 1.69 -10.36
C GLU A 70 10.85 0.77 -10.43
N GLU A 71 11.04 -0.52 -10.13
CA GLU A 71 9.97 -1.51 -10.12
C GLU A 71 8.89 -1.15 -9.10
N TYR A 72 9.28 -0.80 -7.87
CA TYR A 72 8.33 -0.38 -6.83
C TYR A 72 7.57 0.88 -7.26
N MET A 73 8.27 1.88 -7.77
CA MET A 73 7.67 3.14 -8.21
C MET A 73 6.66 2.91 -9.34
N GLU A 74 6.98 2.04 -10.29
CA GLU A 74 6.09 1.69 -11.38
C GLU A 74 4.82 0.99 -10.88
N ILE A 75 4.97 0.04 -9.95
CA ILE A 75 3.83 -0.65 -9.33
C ILE A 75 2.93 0.33 -8.59
N GLN A 76 3.50 1.25 -7.80
CA GLN A 76 2.72 2.25 -7.06
C GLN A 76 1.97 3.19 -8.01
N LYS A 77 2.60 3.56 -9.12
CA LYS A 77 1.97 4.35 -10.16
C LYS A 77 0.76 3.65 -10.77
N LEU A 78 0.89 2.36 -11.08
CA LEU A 78 -0.21 1.55 -11.63
C LEU A 78 -1.36 1.41 -10.62
N ILE A 79 -1.04 1.24 -9.34
CA ILE A 79 -2.04 1.18 -8.28
C ILE A 79 -2.79 2.51 -8.19
N GLU A 80 -2.10 3.62 -8.24
CA GLU A 80 -2.72 4.95 -8.18
C GLU A 80 -3.63 5.20 -9.37
N ILE A 81 -3.20 4.83 -10.58
CA ILE A 81 -4.02 4.91 -11.79
C ILE A 81 -5.30 4.09 -11.62
N GLN A 82 -5.17 2.86 -11.12
CA GLN A 82 -6.32 2.00 -10.93
C GLN A 82 -7.29 2.55 -9.88
N CYS A 83 -6.77 3.10 -8.78
CA CYS A 83 -7.62 3.75 -7.76
C CYS A 83 -8.40 4.93 -8.36
N CYS A 84 -7.76 5.74 -9.20
CA CYS A 84 -8.43 6.85 -9.87
C CYS A 84 -9.53 6.35 -10.83
N LYS A 85 -9.25 5.30 -11.59
CA LYS A 85 -10.22 4.69 -12.50
C LYS A 85 -11.41 4.09 -11.74
N ASP A 86 -11.15 3.43 -10.61
CA ASP A 86 -12.19 2.86 -9.77
C ASP A 86 -13.09 3.96 -9.18
N TYR A 87 -12.50 5.06 -8.77
CA TYR A 87 -13.27 6.21 -8.29
C TYR A 87 -14.18 6.78 -9.38
N LEU A 88 -13.68 6.94 -10.60
CA LEU A 88 -14.49 7.41 -11.72
C LEU A 88 -15.64 6.45 -12.00
N ALA A 89 -15.38 5.15 -12.05
CA ALA A 89 -16.40 4.14 -12.28
C ALA A 89 -17.46 4.14 -11.19
N SER A 90 -17.05 4.24 -9.94
CA SER A 90 -17.96 4.23 -8.77
C SER A 90 -18.85 5.47 -8.69
N THR A 91 -18.44 6.57 -9.34
CA THR A 91 -19.16 7.84 -9.31
C THR A 91 -19.81 8.22 -10.65
N ASP A 92 -19.77 7.35 -11.65
CA ASP A 92 -20.40 7.60 -12.95
C ASP A 92 -21.90 7.81 -12.84
N TYR A 93 -22.57 7.19 -11.85
CA TYR A 93 -24.00 7.39 -11.59
C TYR A 93 -24.35 8.88 -11.35
N VAL A 94 -23.42 9.65 -10.80
CA VAL A 94 -23.61 11.09 -10.53
C VAL A 94 -23.82 11.83 -11.85
N ILE A 95 -23.01 11.49 -12.87
CA ILE A 95 -23.13 12.11 -14.19
C ILE A 95 -24.47 11.76 -14.83
N SER A 96 -24.89 10.51 -14.72
CA SER A 96 -26.20 10.07 -15.23
C SER A 96 -27.35 10.82 -14.55
N LYS A 97 -27.29 10.97 -13.23
CA LYS A 97 -28.30 11.74 -12.48
C LYS A 97 -28.36 13.20 -12.90
N LEU A 98 -27.20 13.83 -13.08
CA LEU A 98 -27.11 15.23 -13.52
C LEU A 98 -27.69 15.40 -14.92
N ASN A 99 -27.38 14.49 -15.84
CA ASN A 99 -27.91 14.54 -17.22
C ASN A 99 -29.43 14.37 -17.23
N GLU A 100 -29.98 13.47 -16.45
CA GLU A 100 -31.43 13.29 -16.31
C GLU A 100 -32.09 14.53 -15.74
N SER A 101 -31.53 15.11 -14.65
CA SER A 101 -32.13 16.30 -14.04
C SER A 101 -32.11 17.52 -14.94
N LYS A 102 -31.05 17.62 -15.79
CA LYS A 102 -30.94 18.71 -16.77
C LYS A 102 -32.06 18.67 -17.80
N ILE A 103 -32.52 17.46 -18.18
CA ILE A 103 -33.67 17.27 -19.10
C ILE A 103 -34.97 17.64 -18.41
N GLU A 104 -35.13 17.31 -17.13
CA GLU A 104 -36.36 17.50 -16.37
C GLU A 104 -36.62 18.96 -15.97
N SER A 105 -35.62 19.63 -15.33
CA SER A 105 -35.76 21.02 -14.93
C SER A 105 -34.40 21.65 -14.64
N GLU A 106 -34.25 22.94 -14.97
CA GLU A 106 -33.03 23.70 -14.71
C GLU A 106 -32.80 23.86 -13.21
N GLU A 107 -33.83 24.13 -12.41
CA GLU A 107 -33.74 24.27 -10.97
C GLU A 107 -33.27 22.97 -10.31
N GLY A 108 -33.83 21.84 -10.69
CA GLY A 108 -33.43 20.53 -10.21
C GLY A 108 -31.99 20.20 -10.56
N TYR A 109 -31.57 20.55 -11.76
CA TYR A 109 -30.18 20.38 -12.20
C TYR A 109 -29.21 21.18 -11.34
N GLN A 110 -29.50 22.48 -11.10
CA GLN A 110 -28.62 23.33 -10.29
C GLN A 110 -28.53 22.83 -8.84
N ASN A 111 -29.63 22.42 -8.26
CA ASN A 111 -29.63 21.87 -6.91
C ASN A 111 -28.81 20.58 -6.81
N LEU A 112 -28.95 19.69 -7.76
CA LEU A 112 -28.21 18.43 -7.80
C LEU A 112 -26.72 18.67 -8.06
N LYS A 113 -26.38 19.60 -8.94
CA LYS A 113 -25.01 20.00 -9.24
C LYS A 113 -24.31 20.53 -7.97
N GLU A 114 -25.01 21.34 -7.20
CA GLU A 114 -24.50 21.86 -5.94
C GLU A 114 -24.25 20.74 -4.94
N LYS A 115 -25.19 19.80 -4.82
CA LYS A 115 -25.07 18.63 -3.96
C LYS A 115 -23.82 17.77 -4.29
N TYR A 116 -23.49 17.60 -5.56
CA TYR A 116 -22.39 16.75 -6.02
C TYR A 116 -21.13 17.56 -6.43
N GLN A 117 -21.07 18.82 -6.08
CA GLN A 117 -19.93 19.67 -6.47
C GLN A 117 -18.58 19.09 -6.06
N GLU A 118 -18.45 18.60 -4.82
CA GLU A 118 -17.23 17.98 -4.33
C GLU A 118 -16.85 16.73 -5.14
N THR A 119 -17.83 15.90 -5.45
CA THR A 119 -17.63 14.70 -6.28
C THR A 119 -17.12 15.08 -7.67
N LEU A 120 -17.70 16.11 -8.28
CA LEU A 120 -17.28 16.58 -9.61
C LEU A 120 -15.85 17.10 -9.62
N VAL A 121 -15.45 17.81 -8.57
CA VAL A 121 -14.07 18.29 -8.41
C VAL A 121 -13.11 17.11 -8.29
N LYS A 122 -13.44 16.15 -7.43
CA LYS A 122 -12.62 14.94 -7.25
C LYS A 122 -12.51 14.10 -8.52
N ARG A 123 -13.58 14.03 -9.31
CA ARG A 123 -13.56 13.35 -10.61
C ARG A 123 -12.61 14.03 -11.59
N ALA A 124 -12.62 15.36 -11.64
CA ALA A 124 -11.71 16.12 -12.50
C ALA A 124 -10.25 15.92 -12.08
N GLU A 125 -10.00 15.91 -10.77
CA GLU A 125 -8.67 15.64 -10.22
C GLU A 125 -8.20 14.21 -10.56
N ALA A 126 -9.10 13.23 -10.45
CA ALA A 126 -8.78 11.84 -10.79
C ALA A 126 -8.39 11.68 -12.27
N ARG A 127 -9.15 12.31 -13.18
CA ARG A 127 -8.80 12.32 -14.62
C ARG A 127 -7.44 12.97 -14.89
N LYS A 128 -7.20 14.11 -14.25
CA LYS A 128 -5.93 14.83 -14.37
C LYS A 128 -4.77 13.97 -13.90
N ARG A 129 -4.95 13.29 -12.75
CA ARG A 129 -3.91 12.43 -12.18
C ARG A 129 -3.60 11.23 -13.07
N ILE A 130 -4.61 10.60 -13.65
CA ILE A 130 -4.42 9.52 -14.61
C ILE A 130 -3.55 9.99 -15.78
N ASN A 131 -3.83 11.17 -16.33
CA ASN A 131 -3.07 11.74 -17.44
C ASN A 131 -1.61 12.04 -17.03
N GLU A 132 -1.40 12.61 -15.86
CA GLU A 132 -0.07 12.88 -15.32
C GLU A 132 0.76 11.61 -15.16
N LEU A 133 0.12 10.51 -14.80
CA LEU A 133 0.77 9.22 -14.61
C LEU A 133 0.90 8.40 -15.91
N GLY A 134 0.37 8.88 -17.02
CA GLY A 134 0.48 8.23 -18.32
C GLY A 134 -0.49 7.08 -18.53
N GLY A 135 -1.58 7.06 -17.77
CA GLY A 135 -2.61 6.04 -17.85
C GLY A 135 -3.75 6.37 -18.82
#